data_cf212a9bef4ad99b89b3bfdd71b423a5
#
_entry.id   cf212a9bef4ad99b89b3bfdd71b423a5
#
_cell.length_a   1.000
_cell.length_b   1.000
_cell.length_c   1.000
_cell.angle_alpha   90.00
_cell.angle_beta   90.00
_cell.angle_gamma   90.00
#
_symmetry.space_group_name_H-M   'P 1'
#
loop_
_entity.id
_entity.type
_entity.pdbx_description
1 polymer ?
#
loop_
_entity_poly.entity_id
_entity_poly.type
_entity_poly.pdbx_seq_one_letter_code
_entity_poly.pdbx_strand_id
1 'polypeptide(L)'
;LILAAVFIPTVFMTGITGLLYQQFAVTIAISVLLSAFNALTLSPALSALLLRPKQPARGPLGRFFAAFNRFFDRVTEGYVNISRSAIKRAARSMILLAGLTVIGLGIGRILPRSFVPNEDQGYFFMQLQLPDAASLQRTDAFALEVEKVLAETEGIQSYTTIAGFSLLSNISQTYAGFYFVQLEPWDERGARTADVIMRELNLRLRERPEGLAFAFGPPSIPGVGNAGGFDMMLQDRSGADGVEYLTENAKRLIEAASKRPELTGVFTVFRADVPQLYAGVNTDKVYKLGVNVTDVYTTLQALLGSAYVNQFNRFGRIWKVFLQAEPEFRVKAEDIGSFYVRNEDAEMVPLSTIVKADPSVGPAFTNRYNLFRSIEVMGSPAEGYSSGEAMAAVEEVAKEVLPADITFEWTNMSYQEANAGGAGAVFALSLIFVFLILAGLYESWSLPWSVLLTTPIAIFGAYVGIWARELDNDVFAQIGLVMLIGLIAKNAILIVEFAKAELEAGGKTATEAALAGAKS
;
A
#
# COMPACT_ATOMS: atom_id res chain seq x y z
N LEU A 1 14.23 29.29 -1.09
CA LEU A 1 13.05 29.61 -0.28
C LEU A 1 11.75 29.14 -0.93
N ILE A 2 11.44 29.54 -2.18
CA ILE A 2 10.19 29.20 -2.87
C ILE A 2 10.01 27.70 -2.99
N LEU A 3 11.05 26.96 -3.40
CA LEU A 3 10.97 25.50 -3.50
C LEU A 3 10.72 24.82 -2.15
N ALA A 4 11.31 25.33 -1.05
CA ALA A 4 11.03 24.82 0.29
C ALA A 4 9.59 25.17 0.73
N ALA A 5 9.11 26.33 0.37
CA ALA A 5 7.77 26.81 0.74
C ALA A 5 6.62 26.05 0.07
N VAL A 6 6.85 25.48 -1.12
CA VAL A 6 5.89 24.61 -1.81
C VAL A 6 5.47 23.42 -0.93
N PHE A 7 6.36 22.96 -0.05
CA PHE A 7 6.12 21.84 0.83
C PHE A 7 5.49 22.19 2.19
N ILE A 8 5.35 23.48 2.54
CA ILE A 8 4.72 23.87 3.81
C ILE A 8 3.31 23.28 3.97
N PRO A 9 2.45 23.29 2.94
CA PRO A 9 1.11 22.73 3.05
C PRO A 9 1.07 21.23 3.34
N THR A 10 2.12 20.48 3.00
CA THR A 10 2.16 19.02 3.25
C THR A 10 2.25 18.69 4.74
N VAL A 11 2.69 19.63 5.58
CA VAL A 11 2.75 19.46 7.05
C VAL A 11 1.35 19.32 7.65
N PHE A 12 0.32 19.83 6.99
CA PHE A 12 -1.07 19.75 7.42
C PHE A 12 -1.77 18.45 7.01
N MET A 13 -1.12 17.59 6.22
CA MET A 13 -1.66 16.28 5.88
C MET A 13 -1.51 15.32 7.05
N THR A 14 -2.54 14.54 7.29
CA THR A 14 -2.60 13.52 8.35
C THR A 14 -2.52 12.11 7.78
N GLY A 15 -2.34 11.12 8.66
CA GLY A 15 -2.28 9.72 8.26
C GLY A 15 -0.96 9.31 7.59
N ILE A 16 -0.93 8.09 7.05
CA ILE A 16 0.27 7.53 6.38
C ILE A 16 0.65 8.37 5.15
N THR A 17 -0.34 8.83 4.39
CA THR A 17 -0.12 9.75 3.26
C THR A 17 0.65 11.00 3.70
N GLY A 18 0.24 11.63 4.81
CA GLY A 18 0.92 12.79 5.37
C GLY A 18 2.36 12.50 5.75
N LEU A 19 2.63 11.34 6.36
CA LEU A 19 3.99 10.93 6.71
C LEU A 19 4.88 10.74 5.48
N LEU A 20 4.36 10.14 4.40
CA LEU A 20 5.09 10.00 3.13
C LEU A 20 5.44 11.38 2.55
N TYR A 21 4.46 12.27 2.42
CA TYR A 21 4.71 13.63 1.95
C TYR A 21 5.72 14.38 2.81
N GLN A 22 5.62 14.25 4.13
CA GLN A 22 6.51 14.91 5.08
C GLN A 22 7.96 14.44 4.95
N GLN A 23 8.21 13.14 4.75
CA GLN A 23 9.57 12.61 4.54
C GLN A 23 10.23 13.24 3.31
N PHE A 24 9.52 13.27 2.17
CA PHE A 24 10.01 13.93 0.96
C PHE A 24 10.19 15.43 1.17
N ALA A 25 9.20 16.11 1.77
CA ALA A 25 9.21 17.54 2.00
C ALA A 25 10.40 18.00 2.85
N VAL A 26 10.65 17.33 3.98
CA VAL A 26 11.77 17.64 4.88
C VAL A 26 13.11 17.41 4.19
N THR A 27 13.27 16.27 3.52
CA THR A 27 14.51 15.94 2.81
C THR A 27 14.81 16.95 1.71
N ILE A 28 13.81 17.32 0.91
CA ILE A 28 13.97 18.31 -0.17
C ILE A 28 14.24 19.71 0.41
N ALA A 29 13.50 20.13 1.45
CA ALA A 29 13.66 21.45 2.06
C ALA A 29 15.07 21.62 2.64
N ILE A 30 15.57 20.63 3.39
CA ILE A 30 16.94 20.67 3.95
C ILE A 30 17.98 20.69 2.82
N SER A 31 17.83 19.83 1.81
CA SER A 31 18.74 19.75 0.66
C SER A 31 18.82 21.09 -0.10
N VAL A 32 17.66 21.73 -0.30
CA VAL A 32 17.57 23.05 -0.97
C VAL A 32 18.20 24.16 -0.14
N LEU A 33 18.01 24.16 1.18
CA LEU A 33 18.63 25.15 2.08
C LEU A 33 20.14 25.01 2.09
N LEU A 34 20.66 23.78 2.18
CA LEU A 34 22.11 23.51 2.09
C LEU A 34 22.67 23.88 0.72
N SER A 35 21.93 23.58 -0.36
CA SER A 35 22.32 23.99 -1.72
C SER A 35 22.36 25.50 -1.87
N ALA A 36 21.39 26.23 -1.29
CA ALA A 36 21.38 27.70 -1.29
C ALA A 36 22.60 28.27 -0.52
N PHE A 37 22.89 27.71 0.66
CA PHE A 37 24.07 28.10 1.43
C PHE A 37 25.36 27.89 0.64
N ASN A 38 25.50 26.72 -0.01
CA ASN A 38 26.64 26.40 -0.86
C ASN A 38 26.75 27.34 -2.07
N ALA A 39 25.63 27.64 -2.73
CA ALA A 39 25.61 28.57 -3.85
C ALA A 39 25.99 30.01 -3.48
N LEU A 40 25.61 30.45 -2.28
CA LEU A 40 25.93 31.80 -1.79
C LEU A 40 27.35 31.94 -1.23
N THR A 41 27.99 30.87 -0.84
CA THR A 41 29.34 30.88 -0.22
C THR A 41 30.42 30.30 -1.12
N LEU A 42 30.31 29.01 -1.44
CA LEU A 42 31.36 28.28 -2.17
C LEU A 42 31.42 28.70 -3.66
N SER A 43 30.28 28.87 -4.33
CA SER A 43 30.28 29.20 -5.74
C SER A 43 30.90 30.57 -6.05
N PRO A 44 30.61 31.66 -5.32
CA PRO A 44 31.32 32.94 -5.49
C PRO A 44 32.83 32.83 -5.16
N ALA A 45 33.17 32.14 -4.07
CA ALA A 45 34.57 31.97 -3.68
C ALA A 45 35.38 31.20 -4.74
N LEU A 46 34.83 30.09 -5.25
CA LEU A 46 35.47 29.34 -6.33
C LEU A 46 35.50 30.13 -7.64
N SER A 47 34.45 30.87 -7.94
CA SER A 47 34.44 31.74 -9.13
C SER A 47 35.52 32.79 -9.08
N ALA A 48 35.73 33.42 -7.92
CA ALA A 48 36.80 34.39 -7.74
C ALA A 48 38.21 33.79 -7.89
N LEU A 49 38.38 32.52 -7.51
CA LEU A 49 39.67 31.81 -7.60
C LEU A 49 39.93 31.19 -8.99
N LEU A 50 38.90 30.68 -9.65
CA LEU A 50 39.03 29.85 -10.85
C LEU A 50 38.75 30.60 -12.15
N LEU A 51 37.96 31.71 -12.13
CA LEU A 51 37.66 32.48 -13.31
C LEU A 51 38.93 33.16 -13.85
N ARG A 52 39.23 32.90 -15.12
CA ARG A 52 40.32 33.54 -15.87
C ARG A 52 39.74 34.26 -17.08
N PRO A 53 40.36 35.36 -17.51
CA PRO A 53 39.98 36.02 -18.75
C PRO A 53 39.94 35.04 -19.92
N LYS A 54 38.88 35.11 -20.75
CA LYS A 54 38.67 34.17 -21.85
C LYS A 54 39.78 34.37 -22.87
N GLN A 55 40.69 33.41 -23.02
CA GLN A 55 41.70 33.39 -24.08
C GLN A 55 41.18 32.60 -25.27
N PRO A 56 41.40 33.04 -26.50
CA PRO A 56 41.00 32.31 -27.69
C PRO A 56 41.74 30.96 -27.74
N ALA A 57 40.99 29.87 -27.63
CA ALA A 57 41.56 28.52 -27.72
C ALA A 57 42.12 28.30 -29.13
N ARG A 58 43.40 27.85 -29.23
CA ARG A 58 44.09 27.55 -30.49
C ARG A 58 44.12 26.04 -30.75
N GLY A 59 44.25 25.63 -32.01
CA GLY A 59 44.34 24.21 -32.36
C GLY A 59 42.98 23.49 -32.51
N PRO A 60 42.94 22.15 -32.46
CA PRO A 60 41.72 21.37 -32.68
C PRO A 60 40.63 21.62 -31.64
N LEU A 61 40.99 21.82 -30.36
CA LEU A 61 40.08 22.23 -29.30
C LEU A 61 39.43 23.59 -29.56
N GLY A 62 40.19 24.57 -30.10
CA GLY A 62 39.65 25.86 -30.49
C GLY A 62 38.60 25.77 -31.60
N ARG A 63 38.78 24.86 -32.58
CA ARG A 63 37.79 24.58 -33.63
C ARG A 63 36.51 23.94 -33.05
N PHE A 64 36.68 23.01 -32.14
CA PHE A 64 35.53 22.38 -31.44
C PHE A 64 34.72 23.41 -30.66
N PHE A 65 35.35 24.22 -29.81
CA PHE A 65 34.65 25.26 -29.06
C PHE A 65 34.02 26.33 -29.97
N ALA A 66 34.66 26.70 -31.06
CA ALA A 66 34.09 27.62 -32.02
C ALA A 66 32.87 27.02 -32.75
N ALA A 67 32.87 25.72 -33.05
CA ALA A 67 31.72 25.02 -33.61
C ALA A 67 30.59 24.90 -32.60
N PHE A 68 30.89 24.54 -31.35
CA PHE A 68 29.93 24.48 -30.26
C PHE A 68 29.28 25.83 -29.98
N ASN A 69 30.05 26.90 -29.86
CA ASN A 69 29.52 28.25 -29.64
C ASN A 69 28.60 28.67 -30.79
N ARG A 70 29.00 28.45 -32.04
CA ARG A 70 28.12 28.75 -33.21
C ARG A 70 26.83 27.94 -33.20
N PHE A 71 26.87 26.69 -32.75
CA PHE A 71 25.66 25.89 -32.57
C PHE A 71 24.77 26.49 -31.45
N PHE A 72 25.38 26.80 -30.33
CA PHE A 72 24.69 27.39 -29.18
C PHE A 72 24.06 28.75 -29.50
N ASP A 73 24.81 29.62 -30.21
CA ASP A 73 24.30 30.92 -30.65
C ASP A 73 23.10 30.77 -31.57
N ARG A 74 23.12 29.80 -32.50
CA ARG A 74 21.97 29.52 -33.37
C ARG A 74 20.76 29.03 -32.62
N VAL A 75 20.95 28.15 -31.61
CA VAL A 75 19.87 27.67 -30.77
C VAL A 75 19.27 28.82 -29.95
N THR A 76 20.14 29.68 -29.39
CA THR A 76 19.71 30.87 -28.61
C THR A 76 18.95 31.87 -29.51
N GLU A 77 19.45 32.16 -30.70
CA GLU A 77 18.74 33.03 -31.66
C GLU A 77 17.39 32.41 -32.08
N GLY A 78 17.35 31.11 -32.33
CA GLY A 78 16.12 30.38 -32.62
C GLY A 78 15.11 30.52 -31.48
N TYR A 79 15.53 30.30 -30.26
CA TYR A 79 14.71 30.46 -29.05
C TYR A 79 14.18 31.90 -28.90
N VAL A 80 15.03 32.90 -29.02
CA VAL A 80 14.63 34.32 -28.94
C VAL A 80 13.62 34.68 -30.03
N ASN A 81 13.78 34.15 -31.26
CA ASN A 81 12.85 34.40 -32.36
C ASN A 81 11.48 33.74 -32.12
N ILE A 82 11.46 32.51 -31.58
CA ILE A 82 10.23 31.83 -31.16
C ILE A 82 9.54 32.63 -30.05
N SER A 83 10.29 33.05 -29.02
CA SER A 83 9.79 33.87 -27.90
C SER A 83 9.21 35.19 -28.39
N ARG A 84 9.91 35.89 -29.32
CA ARG A 84 9.42 37.11 -29.96
C ARG A 84 8.10 36.88 -30.72
N SER A 85 8.00 35.77 -31.43
CA SER A 85 6.77 35.41 -32.15
C SER A 85 5.62 35.11 -31.20
N ALA A 86 5.92 34.42 -30.10
CA ALA A 86 4.95 34.10 -29.03
C ALA A 86 4.42 35.38 -28.35
N ILE A 87 5.31 36.33 -28.03
CA ILE A 87 4.92 37.62 -27.41
C ILE A 87 4.08 38.44 -28.40
N LYS A 88 4.49 38.56 -29.67
CA LYS A 88 3.72 39.28 -30.71
C LYS A 88 2.32 38.66 -30.94
N ARG A 89 2.15 37.38 -30.67
CA ARG A 89 0.90 36.63 -30.87
C ARG A 89 0.35 36.13 -29.52
N ALA A 90 0.40 36.97 -28.50
CA ALA A 90 0.06 36.59 -27.12
C ALA A 90 -1.28 35.85 -26.99
N ALA A 91 -2.33 36.29 -27.69
CA ALA A 91 -3.63 35.63 -27.70
C ALA A 91 -3.55 34.16 -28.17
N ARG A 92 -2.77 33.88 -29.22
CA ARG A 92 -2.57 32.51 -29.73
C ARG A 92 -1.78 31.67 -28.73
N SER A 93 -0.75 32.25 -28.11
CA SER A 93 0.04 31.58 -27.06
C SER A 93 -0.80 31.24 -25.85
N MET A 94 -1.71 32.14 -25.46
CA MET A 94 -2.65 31.88 -24.32
C MET A 94 -3.68 30.81 -24.69
N ILE A 95 -4.20 30.78 -25.90
CA ILE A 95 -5.11 29.72 -26.37
C ILE A 95 -4.38 28.38 -26.39
N LEU A 96 -3.11 28.33 -26.83
CA LEU A 96 -2.31 27.10 -26.79
C LEU A 96 -2.09 26.64 -25.35
N LEU A 97 -1.72 27.56 -24.44
CA LEU A 97 -1.58 27.24 -23.02
C LEU A 97 -2.88 26.71 -22.42
N ALA A 98 -4.01 27.36 -22.69
CA ALA A 98 -5.31 26.90 -22.23
C ALA A 98 -5.64 25.51 -22.80
N GLY A 99 -5.36 25.27 -24.09
CA GLY A 99 -5.54 23.97 -24.73
C GLY A 99 -4.70 22.86 -24.05
N LEU A 100 -3.40 23.11 -23.83
CA LEU A 100 -2.52 22.18 -23.13
C LEU A 100 -2.98 21.93 -21.68
N THR A 101 -3.46 22.96 -20.99
CA THR A 101 -4.03 22.83 -19.65
C THR A 101 -5.25 21.92 -19.64
N VAL A 102 -6.20 22.13 -20.58
CA VAL A 102 -7.41 21.31 -20.69
C VAL A 102 -7.06 19.85 -21.03
N ILE A 103 -6.13 19.65 -21.96
CA ILE A 103 -5.65 18.29 -22.31
C ILE A 103 -4.97 17.64 -21.12
N GLY A 104 -4.10 18.36 -20.41
CA GLY A 104 -3.42 17.86 -19.21
C GLY A 104 -4.39 17.45 -18.12
N LEU A 105 -5.39 18.27 -17.82
CA LEU A 105 -6.45 17.95 -16.87
C LEU A 105 -7.31 16.77 -17.35
N GLY A 106 -7.55 16.65 -18.65
CA GLY A 106 -8.23 15.51 -19.27
C GLY A 106 -7.46 14.21 -19.05
N ILE A 107 -6.15 14.19 -19.37
CA ILE A 107 -5.29 13.03 -19.12
C ILE A 107 -5.27 12.69 -17.63
N GLY A 108 -5.09 13.68 -16.74
CA GLY A 108 -5.09 13.45 -15.29
C GLY A 108 -6.38 12.87 -14.72
N ARG A 109 -7.52 13.02 -15.44
CA ARG A 109 -8.80 12.37 -15.08
C ARG A 109 -8.91 10.94 -15.59
N ILE A 110 -8.25 10.64 -16.71
CA ILE A 110 -8.28 9.31 -17.34
C ILE A 110 -7.24 8.39 -16.70
N LEU A 111 -6.15 8.95 -16.15
CA LEU A 111 -5.11 8.16 -15.48
C LEU A 111 -5.69 7.36 -14.32
N PRO A 112 -5.43 6.06 -14.27
CA PRO A 112 -5.80 5.21 -13.15
C PRO A 112 -5.24 5.78 -11.85
N ARG A 113 -6.00 5.64 -10.76
CA ARG A 113 -5.59 6.11 -9.43
C ARG A 113 -5.20 4.92 -8.59
N SER A 114 -4.04 5.00 -7.96
CA SER A 114 -3.62 4.03 -6.95
C SER A 114 -3.04 4.77 -5.74
N PHE A 115 -2.91 4.07 -4.62
CA PHE A 115 -2.34 4.65 -3.41
C PHE A 115 -0.82 4.54 -3.45
N VAL A 116 -0.30 3.34 -3.32
CA VAL A 116 1.13 3.01 -3.43
C VAL A 116 1.27 1.90 -4.46
N PRO A 117 2.17 2.01 -5.44
CA PRO A 117 2.31 0.99 -6.46
C PRO A 117 2.72 -0.35 -5.83
N ASN A 118 2.22 -1.43 -6.40
CA ASN A 118 2.69 -2.76 -6.05
C ASN A 118 4.08 -2.95 -6.63
N GLU A 119 5.05 -3.20 -5.75
CA GLU A 119 6.44 -3.41 -6.12
C GLU A 119 6.84 -4.85 -5.83
N ASP A 120 7.73 -5.40 -6.65
CA ASP A 120 8.38 -6.67 -6.36
C ASP A 120 9.37 -6.46 -5.21
N GLN A 121 8.96 -6.81 -4.00
CA GLN A 121 9.75 -6.65 -2.78
C GLN A 121 10.81 -7.75 -2.57
N GLY A 122 10.96 -8.68 -3.53
CA GLY A 122 11.90 -9.79 -3.43
C GLY A 122 11.41 -10.95 -2.55
N TYR A 123 10.16 -10.92 -2.13
CA TYR A 123 9.50 -12.01 -1.39
C TYR A 123 7.99 -11.98 -1.60
N PHE A 124 7.35 -13.10 -1.28
CA PHE A 124 5.89 -13.22 -1.25
C PHE A 124 5.46 -14.21 -0.16
N PHE A 125 4.18 -14.29 0.07
CA PHE A 125 3.56 -15.18 1.04
C PHE A 125 2.77 -16.29 0.35
N MET A 126 2.62 -17.43 1.05
CA MET A 126 1.67 -18.45 0.64
C MET A 126 0.85 -18.90 1.84
N GLN A 127 -0.42 -19.20 1.60
CA GLN A 127 -1.32 -19.78 2.57
C GLN A 127 -1.62 -21.22 2.18
N LEU A 128 -1.60 -22.11 3.16
CA LEU A 128 -2.15 -23.45 3.09
C LEU A 128 -3.48 -23.49 3.81
N GLN A 129 -4.44 -24.21 3.25
CA GLN A 129 -5.73 -24.45 3.87
C GLN A 129 -6.19 -25.87 3.55
N LEU A 130 -6.20 -26.75 4.54
CA LEU A 130 -6.77 -28.09 4.45
C LEU A 130 -8.26 -28.04 4.82
N PRO A 131 -9.00 -29.14 4.58
CA PRO A 131 -10.36 -29.29 5.12
C PRO A 131 -10.38 -29.09 6.64
N ASP A 132 -11.50 -28.58 7.15
CA ASP A 132 -11.67 -28.30 8.57
C ASP A 132 -11.38 -29.54 9.43
N ALA A 133 -10.87 -29.28 10.61
CA ALA A 133 -10.46 -30.31 11.56
C ALA A 133 -9.34 -31.27 11.09
N ALA A 134 -8.65 -30.96 9.98
CA ALA A 134 -7.43 -31.69 9.64
C ALA A 134 -6.39 -31.54 10.75
N SER A 135 -5.70 -32.65 11.07
CA SER A 135 -4.67 -32.64 12.10
C SER A 135 -3.42 -31.89 11.62
N LEU A 136 -2.64 -31.39 12.59
CA LEU A 136 -1.38 -30.70 12.29
C LEU A 136 -0.42 -31.59 11.48
N GLN A 137 -0.42 -32.91 11.73
CA GLN A 137 0.41 -33.88 10.99
C GLN A 137 0.00 -33.96 9.51
N ARG A 138 -1.30 -33.88 9.20
CA ARG A 138 -1.77 -33.81 7.80
C ARG A 138 -1.36 -32.51 7.13
N THR A 139 -1.45 -31.41 7.88
CA THR A 139 -1.04 -30.10 7.38
C THR A 139 0.46 -30.08 7.10
N ASP A 140 1.27 -30.64 8.00
CA ASP A 140 2.72 -30.76 7.82
C ASP A 140 3.08 -31.65 6.61
N ALA A 141 2.40 -32.79 6.47
CA ALA A 141 2.59 -33.67 5.31
C ALA A 141 2.27 -32.97 3.98
N PHE A 142 1.16 -32.23 3.92
CA PHE A 142 0.79 -31.45 2.75
C PHE A 142 1.76 -30.27 2.51
N ALA A 143 2.23 -29.64 3.60
CA ALA A 143 3.25 -28.61 3.51
C ALA A 143 4.52 -29.14 2.84
N LEU A 144 5.02 -30.32 3.23
CA LEU A 144 6.19 -30.96 2.60
C LEU A 144 5.99 -31.24 1.10
N GLU A 145 4.76 -31.50 0.64
CA GLU A 145 4.47 -31.64 -0.78
C GLU A 145 4.53 -30.31 -1.53
N VAL A 146 4.03 -29.24 -0.92
CA VAL A 146 4.13 -27.87 -1.47
C VAL A 146 5.59 -27.42 -1.51
N GLU A 147 6.38 -27.76 -0.51
CA GLU A 147 7.82 -27.46 -0.47
C GLU A 147 8.59 -28.06 -1.64
N LYS A 148 8.22 -29.28 -2.10
CA LYS A 148 8.81 -29.87 -3.31
C LYS A 148 8.56 -29.00 -4.54
N VAL A 149 7.34 -28.46 -4.67
CA VAL A 149 7.00 -27.56 -5.77
C VAL A 149 7.78 -26.24 -5.68
N LEU A 150 7.95 -25.70 -4.46
CA LEU A 150 8.75 -24.49 -4.24
C LEU A 150 10.22 -24.72 -4.59
N ALA A 151 10.80 -25.85 -4.17
CA ALA A 151 12.19 -26.20 -4.46
C ALA A 151 12.48 -26.41 -5.96
N GLU A 152 11.46 -26.80 -6.74
CA GLU A 152 11.57 -26.96 -8.20
C GLU A 152 11.29 -25.68 -8.98
N THR A 153 10.81 -24.61 -8.30
CA THR A 153 10.42 -23.36 -8.95
C THR A 153 11.62 -22.42 -9.05
N GLU A 154 12.02 -22.08 -10.26
CA GLU A 154 13.13 -21.20 -10.56
C GLU A 154 12.85 -19.76 -10.05
N GLY A 155 13.85 -19.12 -9.46
CA GLY A 155 13.78 -17.77 -8.89
C GLY A 155 13.43 -17.73 -7.41
N ILE A 156 13.24 -18.87 -6.74
CA ILE A 156 13.05 -18.99 -5.29
C ILE A 156 14.40 -19.28 -4.64
N GLN A 157 14.86 -18.39 -3.75
CA GLN A 157 16.09 -18.54 -2.99
C GLN A 157 15.91 -19.44 -1.76
N SER A 158 14.84 -19.18 -0.99
CA SER A 158 14.56 -19.91 0.26
C SER A 158 13.10 -19.73 0.66
N TYR A 159 12.63 -20.61 1.55
CA TYR A 159 11.31 -20.50 2.14
C TYR A 159 11.34 -20.91 3.61
N THR A 160 10.41 -20.38 4.37
CA THR A 160 10.16 -20.75 5.77
C THR A 160 8.72 -21.14 5.91
N THR A 161 8.48 -22.36 6.41
CA THR A 161 7.15 -22.93 6.61
C THR A 161 6.72 -22.83 8.06
N ILE A 162 5.49 -22.41 8.29
CA ILE A 162 4.85 -22.37 9.61
C ILE A 162 3.55 -23.15 9.52
N ALA A 163 3.57 -24.41 9.97
CA ALA A 163 2.37 -25.23 10.06
C ALA A 163 1.57 -24.88 11.32
N GLY A 164 0.24 -24.87 11.19
CA GLY A 164 -0.64 -24.58 12.32
C GLY A 164 -0.96 -23.09 12.53
N PHE A 165 -0.66 -22.24 11.54
CA PHE A 165 -0.94 -20.80 11.60
C PHE A 165 -1.45 -20.28 10.27
N SER A 166 -2.48 -19.44 10.30
CA SER A 166 -2.97 -18.68 9.15
C SER A 166 -2.57 -17.22 9.28
N LEU A 167 -1.76 -16.71 8.35
CA LEU A 167 -1.40 -15.30 8.32
C LEU A 167 -2.60 -14.40 8.01
N LEU A 168 -3.47 -14.83 7.09
CA LEU A 168 -4.61 -14.04 6.64
C LEU A 168 -5.64 -13.80 7.76
N SER A 169 -5.96 -14.84 8.53
CA SER A 169 -6.86 -14.70 9.69
C SER A 169 -6.14 -14.32 10.98
N ASN A 170 -4.80 -14.40 11.00
CA ASN A 170 -3.94 -14.20 12.17
C ASN A 170 -4.30 -15.10 13.36
N ILE A 171 -4.66 -16.36 13.06
CA ILE A 171 -5.14 -17.33 14.05
C ILE A 171 -4.36 -18.63 13.91
N SER A 172 -4.07 -19.29 15.04
CA SER A 172 -3.54 -20.65 15.08
C SER A 172 -4.64 -21.67 14.79
N GLN A 173 -4.48 -22.45 13.72
CA GLN A 173 -5.43 -23.47 13.27
C GLN A 173 -4.65 -24.68 12.78
N THR A 174 -4.96 -25.89 13.26
CA THR A 174 -4.22 -27.11 12.91
C THR A 174 -4.24 -27.42 11.42
N TYR A 175 -5.27 -26.99 10.71
CA TYR A 175 -5.53 -27.20 9.30
C TYR A 175 -5.05 -26.07 8.39
N ALA A 176 -4.34 -25.09 8.93
CA ALA A 176 -3.75 -24.00 8.17
C ALA A 176 -2.22 -23.98 8.25
N GLY A 177 -1.59 -23.43 7.25
CA GLY A 177 -0.15 -23.20 7.23
C GLY A 177 0.19 -21.97 6.41
N PHE A 178 1.38 -21.47 6.63
CA PHE A 178 1.85 -20.25 6.01
C PHE A 178 3.31 -20.39 5.58
N TYR A 179 3.65 -19.81 4.43
CA TYR A 179 5.03 -19.69 3.98
C TYR A 179 5.44 -18.25 3.82
N PHE A 180 6.65 -17.97 4.25
CA PHE A 180 7.42 -16.83 3.81
C PHE A 180 8.39 -17.32 2.73
N VAL A 181 8.22 -16.84 1.50
CA VAL A 181 9.05 -17.26 0.36
C VAL A 181 9.92 -16.10 -0.08
N GLN A 182 11.23 -16.27 0.02
CA GLN A 182 12.22 -15.29 -0.42
C GLN A 182 12.67 -15.63 -1.83
N LEU A 183 12.73 -14.63 -2.67
CA LEU A 183 13.15 -14.73 -4.06
C LEU A 183 14.65 -14.44 -4.21
N GLU A 184 15.23 -14.95 -5.30
CA GLU A 184 16.57 -14.55 -5.72
C GLU A 184 16.64 -13.05 -6.02
N PRO A 185 17.83 -12.40 -6.01
CA PRO A 185 18.00 -11.01 -6.38
C PRO A 185 17.43 -10.70 -7.79
N TRP A 186 16.95 -9.47 -7.99
CA TRP A 186 16.29 -9.08 -9.25
C TRP A 186 17.18 -9.23 -10.49
N ASP A 187 18.49 -9.01 -10.37
CA ASP A 187 19.48 -9.17 -11.42
C ASP A 187 19.69 -10.64 -11.83
N GLU A 188 19.49 -11.59 -10.92
CA GLU A 188 19.56 -13.03 -11.18
C GLU A 188 18.26 -13.58 -11.79
N ARG A 189 17.11 -13.05 -11.40
CA ARG A 189 15.78 -13.47 -11.89
C ARG A 189 15.41 -12.89 -13.27
N GLY A 190 16.00 -11.79 -13.68
CA GLY A 190 15.70 -11.11 -14.95
C GLY A 190 14.22 -10.73 -15.09
N ALA A 191 13.53 -11.32 -16.06
CA ALA A 191 12.11 -11.06 -16.33
C ALA A 191 11.13 -11.82 -15.42
N ARG A 192 11.59 -12.70 -14.55
CA ARG A 192 10.75 -13.48 -13.61
C ARG A 192 10.46 -12.64 -12.37
N THR A 193 9.46 -11.77 -12.46
CA THR A 193 8.98 -10.99 -11.33
C THR A 193 8.26 -11.86 -10.31
N ALA A 194 8.08 -11.34 -9.09
CA ALA A 194 7.30 -12.02 -8.04
C ALA A 194 5.89 -12.43 -8.53
N ASP A 195 5.21 -11.55 -9.29
CA ASP A 195 3.88 -11.83 -9.84
C ASP A 195 3.88 -12.98 -10.85
N VAL A 196 4.92 -13.09 -11.68
CA VAL A 196 5.06 -14.19 -12.63
C VAL A 196 5.23 -15.51 -11.88
N ILE A 197 6.10 -15.54 -10.86
CA ILE A 197 6.36 -16.72 -10.04
C ILE A 197 5.12 -17.13 -9.24
N MET A 198 4.44 -16.17 -8.60
CA MET A 198 3.20 -16.43 -7.86
C MET A 198 2.10 -16.99 -8.77
N ARG A 199 1.96 -16.46 -9.98
CA ARG A 199 0.98 -16.94 -10.96
C ARG A 199 1.28 -18.37 -11.40
N GLU A 200 2.54 -18.70 -11.68
CA GLU A 200 2.98 -20.05 -12.00
C GLU A 200 2.67 -21.03 -10.86
N LEU A 201 3.03 -20.66 -9.63
CA LEU A 201 2.75 -21.49 -8.45
C LEU A 201 1.26 -21.71 -8.23
N ASN A 202 0.44 -20.66 -8.34
CA ASN A 202 -1.01 -20.74 -8.19
C ASN A 202 -1.63 -21.70 -9.24
N LEU A 203 -1.11 -21.72 -10.45
CA LEU A 203 -1.55 -22.67 -11.49
C LEU A 203 -1.12 -24.12 -11.16
N ARG A 204 0.13 -24.33 -10.72
CA ARG A 204 0.66 -25.66 -10.38
C ARG A 204 0.00 -26.28 -9.13
N LEU A 205 -0.45 -25.43 -8.19
CA LEU A 205 -1.01 -25.86 -6.90
C LEU A 205 -2.53 -25.96 -6.90
N ARG A 206 -3.21 -25.41 -7.92
CA ARG A 206 -4.68 -25.36 -8.00
C ARG A 206 -5.36 -26.74 -7.97
N GLU A 207 -4.71 -27.79 -8.48
CA GLU A 207 -5.29 -29.12 -8.68
C GLU A 207 -4.90 -30.11 -7.60
N ARG A 208 -4.55 -29.65 -6.40
CA ARG A 208 -4.20 -30.53 -5.28
C ARG A 208 -5.46 -30.97 -4.53
N PRO A 209 -5.77 -32.30 -4.47
CA PRO A 209 -7.00 -32.76 -3.82
C PRO A 209 -6.96 -32.69 -2.29
N GLU A 210 -5.76 -32.61 -1.68
CA GLU A 210 -5.57 -32.65 -0.24
C GLU A 210 -5.96 -31.35 0.45
N GLY A 211 -5.81 -30.21 -0.23
CA GLY A 211 -6.07 -28.88 0.31
C GLY A 211 -5.79 -27.77 -0.69
N LEU A 212 -6.04 -26.56 -0.29
CA LEU A 212 -5.73 -25.34 -1.05
C LEU A 212 -4.34 -24.83 -0.67
N ALA A 213 -3.56 -24.45 -1.67
CA ALA A 213 -2.33 -23.70 -1.49
C ALA A 213 -2.29 -22.56 -2.51
N PHE A 214 -2.06 -21.34 -2.08
CA PHE A 214 -2.00 -20.20 -2.98
C PHE A 214 -1.01 -19.15 -2.50
N ALA A 215 -0.33 -18.53 -3.48
CA ALA A 215 0.62 -17.46 -3.29
C ALA A 215 -0.07 -16.10 -3.45
N PHE A 216 0.34 -15.12 -2.64
CA PHE A 216 -0.13 -13.74 -2.69
C PHE A 216 0.98 -12.77 -2.28
N GLY A 217 0.92 -11.53 -2.78
CA GLY A 217 1.91 -10.51 -2.48
C GLY A 217 1.78 -9.96 -1.06
N PRO A 218 2.88 -9.42 -0.50
CA PRO A 218 2.83 -8.66 0.74
C PRO A 218 2.09 -7.32 0.52
N PRO A 219 1.63 -6.66 1.60
CA PRO A 219 1.10 -5.31 1.49
C PRO A 219 2.19 -4.34 1.00
N SER A 220 1.81 -3.33 0.22
CA SER A 220 2.76 -2.33 -0.32
C SER A 220 3.49 -1.56 0.77
N ILE A 221 2.88 -1.40 1.96
CA ILE A 221 3.52 -0.84 3.16
C ILE A 221 3.56 -1.91 4.24
N PRO A 222 4.76 -2.40 4.64
CA PRO A 222 4.89 -3.39 5.70
C PRO A 222 4.22 -2.95 7.01
N GLY A 223 3.44 -3.84 7.62
CA GLY A 223 2.72 -3.57 8.87
C GLY A 223 1.34 -2.92 8.70
N VAL A 224 0.91 -2.66 7.46
CA VAL A 224 -0.44 -2.17 7.16
C VAL A 224 -1.21 -3.25 6.40
N GLY A 225 -1.74 -4.22 7.13
CA GLY A 225 -2.40 -5.41 6.59
C GLY A 225 -1.48 -6.62 6.47
N ASN A 226 -2.06 -7.74 6.04
CA ASN A 226 -1.38 -9.04 5.93
C ASN A 226 -1.15 -9.47 4.48
N ALA A 227 -1.87 -8.88 3.53
CA ALA A 227 -1.79 -9.19 2.10
C ALA A 227 -1.83 -7.92 1.25
N GLY A 228 -1.33 -8.01 0.03
CA GLY A 228 -1.56 -6.99 -1.00
C GLY A 228 -2.97 -7.10 -1.58
N GLY A 229 -3.44 -6.03 -2.22
CA GLY A 229 -4.78 -5.93 -2.78
C GLY A 229 -5.69 -5.03 -1.95
N PHE A 230 -7.00 -5.32 -1.94
CA PHE A 230 -7.97 -4.59 -1.13
C PHE A 230 -8.54 -5.44 0.00
N ASP A 231 -8.84 -4.77 1.12
CA ASP A 231 -9.41 -5.36 2.33
C ASP A 231 -10.67 -4.58 2.75
N MET A 232 -11.80 -5.29 2.85
CA MET A 232 -13.09 -4.74 3.22
C MET A 232 -13.68 -5.50 4.40
N MET A 233 -14.15 -4.79 5.43
CA MET A 233 -14.89 -5.35 6.56
C MET A 233 -16.38 -5.21 6.32
N LEU A 234 -17.06 -6.30 6.03
CA LEU A 234 -18.52 -6.37 6.00
C LEU A 234 -19.04 -6.40 7.43
N GLN A 235 -19.98 -5.50 7.77
CA GLN A 235 -20.50 -5.34 9.12
C GLN A 235 -22.01 -5.62 9.16
N ASP A 236 -22.42 -6.44 10.11
CA ASP A 236 -23.83 -6.63 10.45
C ASP A 236 -24.30 -5.59 11.45
N ARG A 237 -25.18 -4.71 11.03
CA ARG A 237 -25.83 -3.67 11.86
C ARG A 237 -27.28 -4.01 12.18
N SER A 238 -27.78 -5.17 11.75
CA SER A 238 -29.15 -5.61 12.03
C SER A 238 -29.38 -5.92 13.51
N GLY A 239 -28.31 -6.28 14.24
CA GLY A 239 -28.38 -6.77 15.61
C GLY A 239 -28.96 -8.19 15.72
N ALA A 240 -29.10 -8.92 14.61
CA ALA A 240 -29.54 -10.30 14.58
C ALA A 240 -28.55 -11.22 15.29
N ASP A 241 -29.05 -12.27 15.94
CA ASP A 241 -28.23 -13.32 16.51
C ASP A 241 -27.72 -14.27 15.41
N GLY A 242 -26.44 -14.65 15.50
CA GLY A 242 -25.82 -15.60 14.57
C GLY A 242 -24.94 -14.93 13.52
N VAL A 243 -24.23 -15.77 12.75
CA VAL A 243 -23.28 -15.35 11.71
C VAL A 243 -23.78 -15.72 10.31
N GLU A 244 -24.89 -16.46 10.23
CA GLU A 244 -25.41 -17.05 8.99
C GLU A 244 -25.83 -15.96 8.00
N TYR A 245 -26.58 -14.96 8.49
CA TYR A 245 -27.05 -13.85 7.68
C TYR A 245 -25.88 -13.04 7.08
N LEU A 246 -24.89 -12.72 7.89
CA LEU A 246 -23.69 -12.01 7.43
C LEU A 246 -22.89 -12.87 6.43
N THR A 247 -22.78 -14.18 6.69
CA THR A 247 -22.08 -15.13 5.81
C THR A 247 -22.76 -15.26 4.44
N GLU A 248 -24.08 -15.32 4.42
CA GLU A 248 -24.86 -15.39 3.17
C GLU A 248 -24.65 -14.13 2.32
N ASN A 249 -24.70 -12.96 2.94
CA ASN A 249 -24.45 -11.70 2.24
C ASN A 249 -22.98 -11.57 1.79
N ALA A 250 -22.01 -12.05 2.56
CA ALA A 250 -20.61 -12.11 2.13
C ALA A 250 -20.44 -13.00 0.89
N LYS A 251 -21.07 -14.20 0.88
CA LYS A 251 -21.06 -15.08 -0.30
C LYS A 251 -21.67 -14.40 -1.53
N ARG A 252 -22.82 -13.74 -1.38
CA ARG A 252 -23.47 -12.99 -2.49
C ARG A 252 -22.56 -11.90 -3.03
N LEU A 253 -21.90 -11.14 -2.15
CA LEU A 253 -20.97 -10.11 -2.56
C LEU A 253 -19.78 -10.71 -3.32
N ILE A 254 -19.16 -11.77 -2.81
CA ILE A 254 -18.01 -12.44 -3.44
C ILE A 254 -18.40 -13.01 -4.82
N GLU A 255 -19.56 -13.65 -4.93
CA GLU A 255 -20.04 -14.20 -6.21
C GLU A 255 -20.31 -13.11 -7.26
N ALA A 256 -20.87 -11.98 -6.85
CA ALA A 256 -21.12 -10.85 -7.73
C ALA A 256 -19.82 -10.13 -8.12
N ALA A 257 -18.93 -9.89 -7.15
CA ALA A 257 -17.64 -9.25 -7.35
C ALA A 257 -16.71 -10.07 -8.26
N SER A 258 -16.75 -11.41 -8.14
CA SER A 258 -15.93 -12.32 -8.99
C SER A 258 -16.31 -12.29 -10.48
N LYS A 259 -17.44 -11.67 -10.85
CA LYS A 259 -17.87 -11.49 -12.24
C LYS A 259 -17.37 -10.17 -12.87
N ARG A 260 -16.81 -9.30 -12.05
CA ARG A 260 -16.30 -8.00 -12.50
C ARG A 260 -14.92 -8.15 -13.13
N PRO A 261 -14.67 -7.58 -14.32
CA PRO A 261 -13.37 -7.67 -14.99
C PRO A 261 -12.26 -6.92 -14.25
N GLU A 262 -12.60 -5.94 -13.40
CA GLU A 262 -11.66 -5.15 -12.61
C GLU A 262 -11.10 -5.93 -11.40
N LEU A 263 -11.73 -7.06 -11.04
CA LEU A 263 -11.46 -7.78 -9.81
C LEU A 263 -10.92 -9.18 -10.07
N THR A 264 -10.01 -9.63 -9.24
CA THR A 264 -9.50 -11.00 -9.26
C THR A 264 -9.29 -11.52 -7.85
N GLY A 265 -9.51 -12.84 -7.66
CA GLY A 265 -9.25 -13.50 -6.39
C GLY A 265 -10.04 -12.92 -5.21
N VAL A 266 -11.33 -12.59 -5.40
CA VAL A 266 -12.18 -12.11 -4.31
C VAL A 266 -12.59 -13.27 -3.42
N PHE A 267 -12.26 -13.24 -2.14
CA PHE A 267 -12.52 -14.34 -1.20
C PHE A 267 -12.61 -13.84 0.25
N THR A 268 -13.00 -14.75 1.13
CA THR A 268 -12.91 -14.59 2.59
C THR A 268 -12.31 -15.84 3.22
N VAL A 269 -11.56 -15.67 4.28
CA VAL A 269 -11.07 -16.78 5.13
C VAL A 269 -12.04 -17.16 6.24
N PHE A 270 -13.14 -16.41 6.38
CA PHE A 270 -14.16 -16.69 7.37
C PHE A 270 -14.98 -17.93 6.98
N ARG A 271 -15.19 -18.82 7.94
CA ARG A 271 -15.99 -20.03 7.79
C ARG A 271 -16.98 -20.13 8.93
N ALA A 272 -18.26 -20.25 8.58
CA ALA A 272 -19.36 -20.31 9.56
C ALA A 272 -19.79 -21.75 9.88
N ASP A 273 -19.38 -22.71 9.05
CA ASP A 273 -19.90 -24.07 9.02
C ASP A 273 -18.86 -25.13 9.44
N VAL A 274 -17.97 -24.75 10.36
CA VAL A 274 -16.93 -25.66 10.87
C VAL A 274 -17.56 -26.69 11.82
N PRO A 275 -17.33 -28.00 11.59
CA PRO A 275 -17.77 -29.03 12.51
C PRO A 275 -17.12 -28.88 13.89
N GLN A 276 -17.93 -28.88 14.92
CA GLN A 276 -17.52 -28.68 16.30
C GLN A 276 -18.19 -29.72 17.21
N LEU A 277 -17.67 -29.88 18.42
CA LEU A 277 -18.31 -30.62 19.50
C LEU A 277 -18.69 -29.64 20.61
N TYR A 278 -19.96 -29.59 20.96
CA TYR A 278 -20.44 -28.82 22.10
C TYR A 278 -20.36 -29.66 23.35
N ALA A 279 -19.46 -29.33 24.26
CA ALA A 279 -19.33 -29.98 25.57
C ALA A 279 -20.23 -29.29 26.62
N GLY A 280 -21.48 -29.73 26.69
CA GLY A 280 -22.46 -29.20 27.63
C GLY A 280 -22.21 -29.70 29.05
N VAL A 281 -21.89 -28.79 29.98
CA VAL A 281 -21.67 -29.09 31.38
C VAL A 281 -23.01 -28.96 32.14
N ASN A 282 -23.44 -30.04 32.82
CA ASN A 282 -24.61 -29.99 33.67
C ASN A 282 -24.25 -29.44 35.07
N THR A 283 -24.42 -28.15 35.24
CA THR A 283 -24.04 -27.42 36.47
C THR A 283 -24.77 -27.92 37.73
N ASP A 284 -26.05 -28.35 37.59
CA ASP A 284 -26.80 -28.88 38.73
C ASP A 284 -26.20 -30.19 39.27
N LYS A 285 -25.74 -31.05 38.33
CA LYS A 285 -25.04 -32.27 38.72
C LYS A 285 -23.66 -31.99 39.32
N VAL A 286 -22.95 -31.00 38.74
CA VAL A 286 -21.64 -30.58 39.26
C VAL A 286 -21.75 -30.15 40.71
N TYR A 287 -22.71 -29.27 41.05
CA TYR A 287 -22.94 -28.84 42.43
C TYR A 287 -23.39 -29.97 43.35
N LYS A 288 -24.30 -30.87 42.90
CA LYS A 288 -24.76 -32.00 43.71
C LYS A 288 -23.66 -33.01 44.07
N LEU A 289 -22.64 -33.11 43.21
CA LEU A 289 -21.50 -34.02 43.41
C LEU A 289 -20.33 -33.33 44.14
N GLY A 290 -20.50 -32.10 44.61
CA GLY A 290 -19.45 -31.35 45.29
C GLY A 290 -18.25 -31.03 44.40
N VAL A 291 -18.45 -30.87 43.08
CA VAL A 291 -17.39 -30.55 42.15
C VAL A 291 -17.39 -29.05 41.87
N ASN A 292 -16.21 -28.46 41.75
CA ASN A 292 -16.09 -27.08 41.36
C ASN A 292 -16.22 -26.95 39.80
N VAL A 293 -17.13 -26.08 39.36
CA VAL A 293 -17.37 -25.83 37.93
C VAL A 293 -16.09 -25.41 37.20
N THR A 294 -15.25 -24.59 37.84
CA THR A 294 -13.98 -24.14 37.29
C THR A 294 -13.04 -25.31 37.02
N ASP A 295 -13.01 -26.31 37.91
CA ASP A 295 -12.14 -27.49 37.75
C ASP A 295 -12.58 -28.34 36.56
N VAL A 296 -13.90 -28.43 36.28
CA VAL A 296 -14.44 -29.11 35.10
C VAL A 296 -13.93 -28.45 33.84
N TYR A 297 -14.07 -27.12 33.72
CA TYR A 297 -13.61 -26.40 32.52
C TYR A 297 -12.08 -26.39 32.39
N THR A 298 -11.35 -26.27 33.52
CA THR A 298 -9.87 -26.34 33.51
C THR A 298 -9.39 -27.72 33.06
N THR A 299 -10.07 -28.80 33.48
CA THR A 299 -9.74 -30.16 33.06
C THR A 299 -10.00 -30.36 31.57
N LEU A 300 -11.16 -29.93 31.07
CA LEU A 300 -11.47 -29.95 29.62
C LEU A 300 -10.45 -29.17 28.83
N GLN A 301 -10.13 -27.94 29.24
CA GLN A 301 -9.13 -27.11 28.61
C GLN A 301 -7.76 -27.78 28.60
N ALA A 302 -7.28 -28.24 29.73
CA ALA A 302 -5.94 -28.82 29.85
C ALA A 302 -5.78 -30.10 29.03
N LEU A 303 -6.76 -31.00 29.07
CA LEU A 303 -6.65 -32.30 28.46
C LEU A 303 -6.97 -32.28 26.95
N LEU A 304 -7.92 -31.46 26.52
CA LEU A 304 -8.31 -31.35 25.09
C LEU A 304 -7.56 -30.24 24.36
N GLY A 305 -7.51 -29.03 24.96
CA GLY A 305 -6.98 -27.83 24.32
C GLY A 305 -5.51 -27.51 24.66
N SER A 306 -4.93 -28.24 25.59
CA SER A 306 -3.64 -28.01 26.24
C SER A 306 -3.63 -26.86 27.28
N ALA A 307 -2.81 -27.03 28.31
CA ALA A 307 -2.54 -26.02 29.32
C ALA A 307 -1.04 -25.68 29.32
N TYR A 308 -0.74 -24.40 29.19
CA TYR A 308 0.61 -23.90 29.40
C TYR A 308 0.95 -23.98 30.89
N VAL A 309 1.98 -24.76 31.24
CA VAL A 309 2.38 -24.99 32.62
C VAL A 309 3.58 -24.13 33.01
N ASN A 310 4.63 -24.11 32.18
CA ASN A 310 5.86 -23.42 32.49
C ASN A 310 6.75 -23.29 31.23
N GLN A 311 7.90 -22.69 31.42
CA GLN A 311 8.95 -22.62 30.37
C GLN A 311 10.34 -22.79 30.98
N PHE A 312 11.29 -23.25 30.18
CA PHE A 312 12.69 -23.33 30.56
C PHE A 312 13.60 -22.90 29.41
N ASN A 313 14.77 -22.39 29.76
CA ASN A 313 15.79 -21.99 28.81
C ASN A 313 16.77 -23.15 28.55
N ARG A 314 16.92 -23.53 27.28
CA ARG A 314 17.90 -24.54 26.87
C ARG A 314 18.40 -24.22 25.45
N PHE A 315 19.70 -24.37 25.24
CA PHE A 315 20.36 -24.10 23.94
C PHE A 315 20.09 -22.68 23.38
N GLY A 316 20.02 -21.67 24.25
CA GLY A 316 19.76 -20.29 23.85
C GLY A 316 18.32 -20.02 23.41
N ARG A 317 17.38 -20.95 23.61
CA ARG A 317 15.97 -20.82 23.28
C ARG A 317 15.09 -21.05 24.51
N ILE A 318 13.90 -20.41 24.49
CA ILE A 318 12.85 -20.63 25.50
C ILE A 318 11.97 -21.78 25.02
N TRP A 319 11.87 -22.83 25.84
CA TRP A 319 11.02 -23.98 25.60
C TRP A 319 9.81 -23.91 26.50
N LYS A 320 8.62 -23.93 25.91
CA LYS A 320 7.35 -23.93 26.64
C LYS A 320 6.95 -25.37 26.97
N VAL A 321 6.42 -25.57 28.18
CA VAL A 321 5.89 -26.85 28.65
C VAL A 321 4.37 -26.78 28.60
N PHE A 322 3.76 -27.67 27.86
CA PHE A 322 2.32 -27.81 27.76
C PHE A 322 1.90 -29.17 28.31
N LEU A 323 0.77 -29.22 29.04
CA LEU A 323 0.08 -30.43 29.45
C LEU A 323 -1.10 -30.65 28.52
N GLN A 324 -1.25 -31.89 27.99
CA GLN A 324 -2.38 -32.31 27.19
C GLN A 324 -2.56 -33.83 27.31
N ALA A 325 -3.78 -34.33 27.10
CA ALA A 325 -3.98 -35.77 26.96
C ALA A 325 -3.26 -36.31 25.74
N GLU A 326 -2.76 -37.55 25.79
CA GLU A 326 -2.20 -38.21 24.64
C GLU A 326 -3.23 -38.37 23.51
N PRO A 327 -2.82 -38.35 22.23
CA PRO A 327 -3.74 -38.38 21.11
C PRO A 327 -4.79 -39.50 21.16
N GLU A 328 -4.40 -40.69 21.60
CA GLU A 328 -5.29 -41.85 21.69
C GLU A 328 -6.46 -41.70 22.65
N PHE A 329 -6.35 -40.77 23.65
CA PHE A 329 -7.39 -40.47 24.62
C PHE A 329 -8.25 -39.24 24.26
N ARG A 330 -8.14 -38.74 23.04
CA ARG A 330 -8.91 -37.56 22.55
C ARG A 330 -9.27 -37.66 21.06
N VAL A 331 -9.49 -38.86 20.58
CA VAL A 331 -9.86 -39.13 19.18
C VAL A 331 -11.36 -39.02 18.96
N LYS A 332 -12.16 -39.45 19.96
CA LYS A 332 -13.61 -39.57 19.87
C LYS A 332 -14.28 -38.67 20.90
N ALA A 333 -15.54 -38.27 20.64
CA ALA A 333 -16.33 -37.46 21.55
C ALA A 333 -16.53 -38.17 22.90
N GLU A 334 -16.63 -39.51 22.90
CA GLU A 334 -16.79 -40.33 24.09
C GLU A 334 -15.57 -40.30 25.03
N ASP A 335 -14.38 -40.03 24.50
CA ASP A 335 -13.14 -40.00 25.28
C ASP A 335 -13.17 -38.89 26.33
N ILE A 336 -13.95 -37.82 26.13
CA ILE A 336 -14.21 -36.79 27.16
C ILE A 336 -14.72 -37.38 28.45
N GLY A 337 -15.54 -38.41 28.37
CA GLY A 337 -16.10 -39.11 29.49
C GLY A 337 -15.08 -39.87 30.35
N SER A 338 -13.90 -40.17 29.80
CA SER A 338 -12.82 -40.89 30.48
C SER A 338 -11.96 -40.01 31.40
N PHE A 339 -12.14 -38.69 31.33
CA PHE A 339 -11.42 -37.74 32.18
C PHE A 339 -12.15 -37.60 33.55
N TYR A 340 -11.39 -37.22 34.57
CA TYR A 340 -11.87 -37.12 35.94
C TYR A 340 -11.58 -35.75 36.52
N VAL A 341 -12.50 -35.32 37.40
CA VAL A 341 -12.32 -34.15 38.24
C VAL A 341 -12.46 -34.55 39.71
N ARG A 342 -11.81 -33.85 40.62
CA ARG A 342 -11.88 -34.12 42.06
C ARG A 342 -13.02 -33.31 42.70
N ASN A 343 -13.83 -33.97 43.57
CA ASN A 343 -14.83 -33.29 44.38
C ASN A 343 -14.24 -32.76 45.70
N GLU A 344 -15.07 -32.12 46.52
CA GLU A 344 -14.69 -31.59 47.84
C GLU A 344 -14.25 -32.70 48.82
N ASP A 345 -14.77 -33.91 48.66
CA ASP A 345 -14.41 -35.09 49.48
C ASP A 345 -13.13 -35.78 48.96
N ALA A 346 -12.45 -35.19 48.00
CA ALA A 346 -11.27 -35.73 47.32
C ALA A 346 -11.53 -37.00 46.47
N GLU A 347 -12.78 -37.31 46.15
CA GLU A 347 -13.15 -38.42 45.27
C GLU A 347 -13.07 -37.99 43.79
N MET A 348 -12.76 -38.96 42.91
CA MET A 348 -12.64 -38.72 41.48
C MET A 348 -13.98 -38.96 40.78
N VAL A 349 -14.56 -37.91 40.22
CA VAL A 349 -15.82 -37.93 39.48
C VAL A 349 -15.52 -37.97 37.98
N PRO A 350 -15.98 -38.98 37.21
CA PRO A 350 -15.77 -39.03 35.79
C PRO A 350 -16.59 -37.95 35.07
N LEU A 351 -16.01 -37.30 34.06
CA LEU A 351 -16.67 -36.26 33.27
C LEU A 351 -17.91 -36.80 32.53
N SER A 352 -17.99 -38.08 32.21
CA SER A 352 -19.19 -38.71 31.62
C SER A 352 -20.46 -38.51 32.42
N THR A 353 -20.34 -38.26 33.75
CA THR A 353 -21.48 -38.01 34.64
C THR A 353 -22.04 -36.59 34.50
N ILE A 354 -21.19 -35.63 34.19
CA ILE A 354 -21.48 -34.19 34.28
C ILE A 354 -21.31 -33.44 32.93
N VAL A 355 -20.65 -34.05 31.93
CA VAL A 355 -20.45 -33.45 30.62
C VAL A 355 -21.08 -34.33 29.54
N LYS A 356 -21.79 -33.70 28.63
CA LYS A 356 -22.33 -34.34 27.42
C LYS A 356 -21.73 -33.66 26.19
N ALA A 357 -21.14 -34.44 25.29
CA ALA A 357 -20.64 -33.94 24.03
C ALA A 357 -21.66 -34.17 22.91
N ASP A 358 -22.14 -33.13 22.28
CA ASP A 358 -23.07 -33.19 21.15
C ASP A 358 -22.41 -32.59 19.90
N PRO A 359 -22.59 -33.19 18.71
CA PRO A 359 -22.14 -32.58 17.46
C PRO A 359 -22.79 -31.22 17.25
N SER A 360 -22.01 -30.24 16.82
CA SER A 360 -22.46 -28.89 16.54
C SER A 360 -21.75 -28.34 15.30
N VAL A 361 -22.24 -27.25 14.76
CA VAL A 361 -21.60 -26.49 13.69
C VAL A 361 -21.52 -25.05 14.16
N GLY A 362 -20.41 -24.41 13.87
CA GLY A 362 -20.22 -23.02 14.24
C GLY A 362 -19.05 -22.36 13.52
N PRO A 363 -18.86 -21.06 13.71
CA PRO A 363 -17.76 -20.35 13.07
C PRO A 363 -16.40 -20.79 13.65
N ALA A 364 -15.38 -20.82 12.77
CA ALA A 364 -14.01 -21.08 13.18
C ALA A 364 -13.50 -20.00 14.16
N PHE A 365 -13.91 -18.75 13.91
CA PHE A 365 -13.65 -17.58 14.73
C PHE A 365 -14.72 -16.52 14.46
N THR A 366 -14.81 -15.50 15.29
CA THR A 366 -15.69 -14.34 15.07
C THR A 366 -14.88 -13.06 15.17
N ASN A 367 -15.09 -12.16 14.22
CA ASN A 367 -14.48 -10.83 14.24
C ASN A 367 -15.53 -9.77 14.60
N ARG A 368 -15.06 -8.72 15.29
CA ARG A 368 -15.79 -7.47 15.45
C ARG A 368 -14.94 -6.32 14.96
N TYR A 369 -15.53 -5.52 14.10
CA TYR A 369 -14.93 -4.28 13.64
C TYR A 369 -15.83 -3.12 14.03
N ASN A 370 -15.29 -2.13 14.74
CA ASN A 370 -16.09 -1.06 15.36
C ASN A 370 -17.29 -1.56 16.18
N LEU A 371 -17.06 -2.66 16.95
CA LEU A 371 -18.03 -3.37 17.78
C LEU A 371 -19.11 -4.19 17.04
N PHE A 372 -19.26 -4.03 15.72
CA PHE A 372 -20.17 -4.83 14.90
C PHE A 372 -19.55 -6.16 14.53
N ARG A 373 -20.36 -7.23 14.46
CA ARG A 373 -19.91 -8.49 13.87
C ARG A 373 -19.48 -8.24 12.44
N SER A 374 -18.34 -8.77 12.06
CA SER A 374 -17.77 -8.49 10.73
C SER A 374 -17.11 -9.71 10.09
N ILE A 375 -17.13 -9.71 8.78
CA ILE A 375 -16.41 -10.66 7.92
C ILE A 375 -15.47 -9.85 7.03
N GLU A 376 -14.21 -10.23 7.00
CA GLU A 376 -13.23 -9.65 6.08
C GLU A 376 -13.38 -10.27 4.69
N VAL A 377 -13.50 -9.44 3.68
CA VAL A 377 -13.50 -9.79 2.26
C VAL A 377 -12.28 -9.15 1.64
N MET A 378 -11.45 -10.00 1.03
CA MET A 378 -10.19 -9.61 0.40
C MET A 378 -10.26 -9.88 -1.09
N GLY A 379 -9.44 -9.16 -1.86
CA GLY A 379 -9.28 -9.37 -3.28
C GLY A 379 -8.18 -8.50 -3.86
N SER A 380 -7.92 -8.66 -5.15
CA SER A 380 -6.89 -7.91 -5.84
C SER A 380 -7.44 -7.27 -7.10
N PRO A 381 -6.86 -6.14 -7.57
CA PRO A 381 -7.14 -5.64 -8.91
C PRO A 381 -6.73 -6.70 -9.95
N ALA A 382 -7.53 -6.83 -11.00
CA ALA A 382 -7.19 -7.65 -12.15
C ALA A 382 -6.04 -6.98 -12.94
N GLU A 383 -5.35 -7.77 -13.77
CA GLU A 383 -4.25 -7.25 -14.59
C GLU A 383 -4.73 -6.11 -15.51
N GLY A 384 -4.03 -4.98 -15.47
CA GLY A 384 -4.38 -3.76 -16.19
C GLY A 384 -5.34 -2.81 -15.48
N TYR A 385 -5.77 -3.14 -14.26
CA TYR A 385 -6.61 -2.26 -13.43
C TYR A 385 -5.85 -1.80 -12.19
N SER A 386 -6.13 -0.58 -11.75
CA SER A 386 -5.56 0.01 -10.54
C SER A 386 -6.31 -0.43 -9.27
N SER A 387 -5.68 -0.22 -8.10
CA SER A 387 -6.34 -0.46 -6.80
C SER A 387 -7.61 0.38 -6.62
N GLY A 388 -7.57 1.65 -7.05
CA GLY A 388 -8.72 2.54 -6.98
C GLY A 388 -9.90 2.10 -7.86
N GLU A 389 -9.63 1.54 -9.06
CA GLU A 389 -10.68 0.97 -9.92
C GLU A 389 -11.27 -0.29 -9.31
N ALA A 390 -10.45 -1.16 -8.74
CA ALA A 390 -10.91 -2.35 -8.04
C ALA A 390 -11.78 -2.00 -6.82
N MET A 391 -11.35 -1.03 -6.00
CA MET A 391 -12.15 -0.56 -4.86
C MET A 391 -13.48 0.03 -5.30
N ALA A 392 -13.50 0.85 -6.36
CA ALA A 392 -14.73 1.42 -6.90
C ALA A 392 -15.68 0.33 -7.42
N ALA A 393 -15.16 -0.67 -8.12
CA ALA A 393 -15.93 -1.79 -8.64
C ALA A 393 -16.58 -2.62 -7.51
N VAL A 394 -15.83 -2.92 -6.44
CA VAL A 394 -16.37 -3.65 -5.28
C VAL A 394 -17.41 -2.82 -4.53
N GLU A 395 -17.24 -1.49 -4.42
CA GLU A 395 -18.25 -0.60 -3.84
C GLU A 395 -19.55 -0.57 -4.64
N GLU A 396 -19.47 -0.55 -5.97
CA GLU A 396 -20.65 -0.61 -6.84
C GLU A 396 -21.41 -1.92 -6.61
N VAL A 397 -20.71 -3.06 -6.61
CA VAL A 397 -21.30 -4.37 -6.35
C VAL A 397 -21.92 -4.42 -4.94
N ALA A 398 -21.22 -3.90 -3.93
CA ALA A 398 -21.71 -3.88 -2.56
C ALA A 398 -23.03 -3.08 -2.44
N LYS A 399 -23.13 -1.92 -3.11
CA LYS A 399 -24.35 -1.09 -3.15
C LYS A 399 -25.51 -1.77 -3.87
N GLU A 400 -25.22 -2.65 -4.82
CA GLU A 400 -26.23 -3.37 -5.61
C GLU A 400 -26.78 -4.60 -4.88
N VAL A 401 -25.91 -5.39 -4.24
CA VAL A 401 -26.27 -6.72 -3.72
C VAL A 401 -26.52 -6.77 -2.21
N LEU A 402 -25.99 -5.81 -1.45
CA LEU A 402 -26.11 -5.83 0.01
C LEU A 402 -27.39 -5.15 0.48
N PRO A 403 -28.10 -5.74 1.47
CA PRO A 403 -29.22 -5.08 2.12
C PRO A 403 -28.77 -3.90 2.99
N ALA A 404 -29.67 -3.00 3.34
CA ALA A 404 -29.36 -1.73 4.01
C ALA A 404 -28.78 -1.89 5.43
N ASP A 405 -29.00 -3.02 6.07
CA ASP A 405 -28.50 -3.36 7.41
C ASP A 405 -27.11 -4.06 7.39
N ILE A 406 -26.62 -4.41 6.22
CA ILE A 406 -25.23 -4.84 6.02
C ILE A 406 -24.44 -3.68 5.40
N THR A 407 -23.47 -3.18 6.14
CA THR A 407 -22.60 -2.11 5.68
C THR A 407 -21.18 -2.62 5.48
N PHE A 408 -20.33 -1.84 4.83
CA PHE A 408 -18.92 -2.16 4.74
C PHE A 408 -18.06 -0.96 5.16
N GLU A 409 -16.86 -1.25 5.62
CA GLU A 409 -15.81 -0.27 5.86
C GLU A 409 -14.49 -0.80 5.30
N TRP A 410 -13.70 0.10 4.73
CA TRP A 410 -12.34 -0.22 4.30
C TRP A 410 -11.44 -0.41 5.51
N THR A 411 -10.50 -1.33 5.42
CA THR A 411 -9.49 -1.58 6.46
C THR A 411 -8.09 -1.64 5.85
N ASN A 412 -7.07 -1.73 6.68
CA ASN A 412 -5.68 -1.87 6.26
C ASN A 412 -5.25 -0.82 5.22
N MET A 413 -4.63 -1.27 4.11
CA MET A 413 -4.18 -0.39 3.01
C MET A 413 -5.35 0.31 2.33
N SER A 414 -6.47 -0.38 2.14
CA SER A 414 -7.66 0.19 1.50
C SER A 414 -8.26 1.34 2.28
N TYR A 415 -8.22 1.30 3.62
CA TYR A 415 -8.59 2.44 4.46
C TYR A 415 -7.69 3.65 4.21
N GLN A 416 -6.38 3.42 4.09
CA GLN A 416 -5.44 4.51 3.81
C GLN A 416 -5.68 5.11 2.43
N GLU A 417 -5.95 4.28 1.43
CA GLU A 417 -6.26 4.69 0.06
C GLU A 417 -7.57 5.48 -0.01
N ALA A 418 -8.64 4.97 0.59
CA ALA A 418 -9.94 5.66 0.65
C ALA A 418 -9.86 7.03 1.33
N ASN A 419 -8.97 7.18 2.33
CA ASN A 419 -8.75 8.41 3.08
C ASN A 419 -7.59 9.26 2.53
N ALA A 420 -6.89 8.83 1.49
CA ALA A 420 -5.80 9.58 0.87
C ALA A 420 -6.26 10.84 0.12
N GLY A 421 -7.56 11.13 0.12
CA GLY A 421 -8.15 12.33 -0.47
C GLY A 421 -7.66 13.61 0.21
N GLY A 422 -6.95 14.45 -0.54
CA GLY A 422 -6.39 15.73 -0.01
C GLY A 422 -5.29 16.30 -0.90
N ALA A 423 -4.71 15.47 -1.76
CA ALA A 423 -3.62 15.90 -2.64
C ALA A 423 -3.99 17.14 -3.50
N GLY A 424 -5.23 17.22 -3.99
CA GLY A 424 -5.72 18.38 -4.72
C GLY A 424 -5.76 19.66 -3.89
N ALA A 425 -6.17 19.57 -2.61
CA ALA A 425 -6.19 20.70 -1.69
C ALA A 425 -4.75 21.16 -1.35
N VAL A 426 -3.86 20.21 -1.09
CA VAL A 426 -2.43 20.49 -0.85
C VAL A 426 -1.80 21.14 -2.06
N PHE A 427 -2.07 20.65 -3.26
CA PHE A 427 -1.59 21.22 -4.51
C PHE A 427 -2.08 22.68 -4.68
N ALA A 428 -3.37 22.93 -4.49
CA ALA A 428 -3.94 24.28 -4.56
C ALA A 428 -3.33 25.20 -3.50
N LEU A 429 -3.17 24.72 -2.27
CA LEU A 429 -2.57 25.49 -1.18
C LEU A 429 -1.09 25.78 -1.46
N SER A 430 -0.35 24.84 -2.03
CA SER A 430 1.04 25.05 -2.46
C SER A 430 1.15 26.16 -3.51
N LEU A 431 0.24 26.21 -4.49
CA LEU A 431 0.19 27.28 -5.48
C LEU A 431 -0.09 28.65 -4.82
N ILE A 432 -1.00 28.69 -3.84
CA ILE A 432 -1.31 29.90 -3.09
C ILE A 432 -0.08 30.38 -2.29
N PHE A 433 0.61 29.49 -1.59
CA PHE A 433 1.84 29.82 -0.86
C PHE A 433 2.93 30.34 -1.78
N VAL A 434 3.15 29.69 -2.91
CA VAL A 434 4.12 30.17 -3.92
C VAL A 434 3.72 31.54 -4.44
N PHE A 435 2.45 31.76 -4.75
CA PHE A 435 1.94 33.06 -5.18
C PHE A 435 2.22 34.14 -4.15
N LEU A 436 1.89 33.91 -2.87
CA LEU A 436 2.08 34.90 -1.80
C LEU A 436 3.56 35.23 -1.57
N ILE A 437 4.44 34.22 -1.61
CA ILE A 437 5.88 34.45 -1.46
C ILE A 437 6.44 35.23 -2.64
N LEU A 438 6.01 34.91 -3.87
CA LEU A 438 6.41 35.68 -5.05
C LEU A 438 5.86 37.11 -5.02
N ALA A 439 4.62 37.31 -4.55
CA ALA A 439 4.03 38.63 -4.39
C ALA A 439 4.81 39.48 -3.39
N GLY A 440 5.24 38.90 -2.27
CA GLY A 440 6.11 39.54 -1.31
C GLY A 440 7.52 39.82 -1.84
N LEU A 441 8.10 38.89 -2.62
CA LEU A 441 9.42 39.03 -3.23
C LEU A 441 9.47 40.15 -4.28
N TYR A 442 8.43 40.23 -5.12
CA TYR A 442 8.36 41.16 -6.21
C TYR A 442 7.66 42.50 -5.85
N GLU A 443 7.10 42.61 -4.65
CA GLU A 443 6.25 43.73 -4.24
C GLU A 443 5.14 44.03 -5.28
N SER A 444 4.59 42.96 -5.89
CA SER A 444 3.67 43.05 -7.02
C SER A 444 2.70 41.90 -7.03
N TRP A 445 1.42 42.16 -7.28
CA TRP A 445 0.36 41.15 -7.45
C TRP A 445 0.29 40.57 -8.87
N SER A 446 0.90 41.23 -9.85
CA SER A 446 0.85 40.82 -11.26
C SER A 446 2.00 39.90 -11.66
N LEU A 447 3.22 40.12 -11.16
CA LEU A 447 4.41 39.37 -11.51
C LEU A 447 4.35 37.88 -11.14
N PRO A 448 3.78 37.46 -10.00
CA PRO A 448 3.63 36.06 -9.66
C PRO A 448 2.89 35.24 -10.72
N TRP A 449 1.91 35.81 -11.41
CA TRP A 449 1.19 35.13 -12.48
C TRP A 449 2.10 34.74 -13.64
N SER A 450 3.13 35.56 -13.95
CA SER A 450 4.11 35.24 -15.00
C SER A 450 4.89 33.96 -14.70
N VAL A 451 5.11 33.66 -13.42
CA VAL A 451 5.78 32.45 -12.95
C VAL A 451 4.80 31.29 -12.91
N LEU A 452 3.63 31.46 -12.29
CA LEU A 452 2.68 30.37 -12.06
C LEU A 452 2.02 29.84 -13.36
N LEU A 453 1.87 30.68 -14.38
CA LEU A 453 1.33 30.24 -15.67
C LEU A 453 2.23 29.24 -16.42
N THR A 454 3.45 29.00 -15.94
CA THR A 454 4.30 27.92 -16.46
C THR A 454 3.94 26.55 -15.85
N THR A 455 3.30 26.49 -14.71
CA THR A 455 2.93 25.25 -13.99
C THR A 455 2.03 24.31 -14.81
N PRO A 456 0.99 24.76 -15.53
CA PRO A 456 0.15 23.87 -16.35
C PRO A 456 0.91 23.08 -17.41
N ILE A 457 1.96 23.66 -18.00
CA ILE A 457 2.77 22.95 -19.01
C ILE A 457 3.52 21.79 -18.37
N ALA A 458 4.01 21.98 -17.17
CA ALA A 458 4.71 20.92 -16.44
C ALA A 458 3.78 19.78 -16.05
N ILE A 459 2.61 20.12 -15.53
CA ILE A 459 1.58 19.12 -15.17
C ILE A 459 1.19 18.33 -16.42
N PHE A 460 0.97 19.00 -17.56
CA PHE A 460 0.73 18.34 -18.83
C PHE A 460 1.87 17.38 -19.20
N GLY A 461 3.14 17.84 -19.12
CA GLY A 461 4.29 17.00 -19.42
C GLY A 461 4.42 15.79 -18.50
N ALA A 462 4.18 15.97 -17.19
CA ALA A 462 4.19 14.88 -16.20
C ALA A 462 3.09 13.84 -16.49
N TYR A 463 1.86 14.27 -16.71
CA TYR A 463 0.77 13.36 -17.02
C TYR A 463 0.94 12.63 -18.37
N VAL A 464 1.48 13.30 -19.38
CA VAL A 464 1.85 12.62 -20.63
C VAL A 464 2.93 11.57 -20.40
N GLY A 465 3.93 11.86 -19.56
CA GLY A 465 4.98 10.90 -19.21
C GLY A 465 4.44 9.67 -18.46
N ILE A 466 3.55 9.88 -17.47
CA ILE A 466 2.87 8.82 -16.72
C ILE A 466 2.02 7.98 -17.68
N TRP A 467 1.19 8.63 -18.50
CA TRP A 467 0.33 7.96 -19.47
C TRP A 467 1.11 7.15 -20.51
N ALA A 468 2.19 7.71 -21.07
CA ALA A 468 3.01 7.03 -22.08
C ALA A 468 3.79 5.83 -21.53
N ARG A 469 3.95 5.74 -20.21
CA ARG A 469 4.59 4.62 -19.51
C ARG A 469 3.58 3.66 -18.88
N GLU A 470 2.28 3.88 -19.09
CA GLU A 470 1.21 3.04 -18.52
C GLU A 470 1.32 2.93 -16.99
N LEU A 471 1.69 4.04 -16.32
CA LEU A 471 1.82 4.11 -14.88
C LEU A 471 0.57 4.76 -14.26
N ASP A 472 0.34 4.46 -12.99
CA ASP A 472 -0.75 5.03 -12.22
C ASP A 472 -0.42 6.43 -11.66
N ASN A 473 -1.46 7.21 -11.39
CA ASN A 473 -1.34 8.45 -10.63
C ASN A 473 -1.39 8.14 -9.11
N ASP A 474 -0.28 7.65 -8.60
CA ASP A 474 -0.07 7.27 -7.21
C ASP A 474 0.42 8.43 -6.32
N VAL A 475 0.67 8.15 -5.04
CA VAL A 475 1.18 9.14 -4.08
C VAL A 475 2.55 9.69 -4.51
N PHE A 476 3.42 8.89 -5.10
CA PHE A 476 4.76 9.34 -5.54
C PHE A 476 4.67 10.27 -6.75
N ALA A 477 3.79 9.96 -7.70
CA ALA A 477 3.48 10.85 -8.82
C ALA A 477 2.93 12.19 -8.33
N GLN A 478 2.04 12.18 -7.34
CA GLN A 478 1.47 13.39 -6.73
C GLN A 478 2.53 14.22 -5.98
N ILE A 479 3.44 13.60 -5.24
CA ILE A 479 4.59 14.28 -4.61
C ILE A 479 5.47 14.91 -5.70
N GLY A 480 5.74 14.18 -6.78
CA GLY A 480 6.47 14.68 -7.95
C GLY A 480 5.81 15.91 -8.58
N LEU A 481 4.49 15.92 -8.71
CA LEU A 481 3.73 17.08 -9.20
C LEU A 481 3.88 18.32 -8.30
N VAL A 482 3.84 18.14 -6.97
CA VAL A 482 4.08 19.23 -6.00
C VAL A 482 5.51 19.76 -6.16
N MET A 483 6.50 18.87 -6.30
CA MET A 483 7.90 19.26 -6.50
C MET A 483 8.09 20.04 -7.82
N LEU A 484 7.40 19.66 -8.90
CA LEU A 484 7.47 20.34 -10.19
C LEU A 484 7.03 21.81 -10.11
N ILE A 485 6.07 22.16 -9.27
CA ILE A 485 5.67 23.57 -9.07
C ILE A 485 6.89 24.42 -8.69
N GLY A 486 7.66 23.98 -7.71
CA GLY A 486 8.82 24.69 -7.23
C GLY A 486 9.99 24.69 -8.23
N LEU A 487 10.19 23.58 -8.94
CA LEU A 487 11.29 23.42 -9.88
C LEU A 487 11.12 24.31 -11.12
N ILE A 488 9.90 24.39 -11.66
CA ILE A 488 9.58 25.24 -12.80
C ILE A 488 9.60 26.72 -12.44
N ALA A 489 9.08 27.05 -11.27
CA ALA A 489 9.13 28.42 -10.76
C ALA A 489 10.55 28.99 -10.77
N LYS A 490 11.58 28.17 -10.47
CA LYS A 490 12.99 28.60 -10.48
C LYS A 490 13.42 29.21 -11.82
N ASN A 491 13.12 28.55 -12.93
CA ASN A 491 13.53 29.03 -14.26
C ASN A 491 12.73 30.28 -14.67
N ALA A 492 11.43 30.29 -14.40
CA ALA A 492 10.58 31.44 -14.67
C ALA A 492 10.99 32.67 -13.83
N ILE A 493 11.35 32.48 -12.55
CA ILE A 493 11.85 33.53 -11.66
C ILE A 493 13.09 34.19 -12.23
N LEU A 494 14.08 33.40 -12.71
CA LEU A 494 15.31 33.95 -13.29
C LEU A 494 15.00 34.83 -14.50
N ILE A 495 14.14 34.38 -15.41
CA ILE A 495 13.75 35.16 -16.59
C ILE A 495 13.06 36.47 -16.18
N VAL A 496 12.15 36.41 -15.20
CA VAL A 496 11.43 37.58 -14.71
C VAL A 496 12.38 38.57 -14.01
N GLU A 497 13.32 38.09 -13.19
CA GLU A 497 14.32 38.94 -12.52
C GLU A 497 15.23 39.64 -13.53
N PHE A 498 15.77 38.94 -14.51
CA PHE A 498 16.58 39.56 -15.56
C PHE A 498 15.76 40.54 -16.41
N ALA A 499 14.51 40.21 -16.71
CA ALA A 499 13.64 41.14 -17.47
C ALA A 499 13.31 42.40 -16.67
N LYS A 500 13.07 42.28 -15.32
CA LYS A 500 12.84 43.40 -14.43
C LYS A 500 14.06 44.30 -14.34
N ALA A 501 15.25 43.73 -14.15
CA ALA A 501 16.50 44.48 -14.10
C ALA A 501 16.77 45.23 -15.41
N GLU A 502 16.52 44.64 -16.56
CA GLU A 502 16.67 45.26 -17.88
C GLU A 502 15.64 46.38 -18.14
N LEU A 503 14.43 46.27 -17.56
CA LEU A 503 13.41 47.29 -17.67
C LEU A 503 13.76 48.50 -16.75
N GLU A 504 14.22 48.25 -15.52
CA GLU A 504 14.63 49.26 -14.54
C GLU A 504 15.88 50.01 -14.96
N ALA A 505 16.81 49.37 -15.70
CA ALA A 505 17.98 50.05 -16.28
C ALA A 505 17.61 51.12 -17.30
N GLY A 506 16.38 51.12 -17.80
CA GLY A 506 15.82 52.14 -18.70
C GLY A 506 16.19 51.90 -20.17
N GLY A 507 15.47 52.58 -21.06
CA GLY A 507 15.73 52.55 -22.51
C GLY A 507 15.15 51.39 -23.29
N LYS A 508 14.49 50.39 -22.59
CA LYS A 508 13.84 49.24 -23.24
C LYS A 508 12.34 49.20 -22.95
N THR A 509 11.56 48.78 -23.92
CA THR A 509 10.15 48.45 -23.71
C THR A 509 10.03 47.15 -22.91
N ALA A 510 8.89 46.87 -22.26
CA ALA A 510 8.65 45.63 -21.55
C ALA A 510 8.89 44.36 -22.42
N THR A 511 8.56 44.42 -23.70
CA THR A 511 8.81 43.35 -24.68
C THR A 511 10.31 43.13 -24.93
N GLU A 512 11.07 44.21 -25.09
CA GLU A 512 12.51 44.13 -25.28
C GLU A 512 13.24 43.65 -24.04
N ALA A 513 12.80 44.12 -22.86
CA ALA A 513 13.32 43.68 -21.57
C ALA A 513 13.06 42.17 -21.33
N ALA A 514 11.84 41.68 -21.63
CA ALA A 514 11.51 40.26 -21.56
C ALA A 514 12.37 39.38 -22.52
N LEU A 515 12.62 39.83 -23.73
CA LEU A 515 13.49 39.15 -24.69
C LEU A 515 14.97 39.18 -24.28
N ALA A 516 15.43 40.27 -23.67
CA ALA A 516 16.78 40.35 -23.11
C ALA A 516 16.93 39.40 -21.90
N GLY A 517 15.99 39.37 -20.96
CA GLY A 517 15.97 38.45 -19.84
C GLY A 517 15.90 36.97 -20.26
N ALA A 518 15.20 36.68 -21.37
CA ALA A 518 15.15 35.32 -21.91
C ALA A 518 16.47 34.89 -22.60
N LYS A 519 17.32 35.85 -23.00
CA LYS A 519 18.61 35.60 -23.65
C LYS A 519 19.76 35.44 -22.65
N SER A 520 19.66 36.07 -21.47
CA SER A 520 20.65 36.04 -20.39
C SER A 520 20.65 34.71 -19.66
#